data_fe7e5dda0ce6c539452ff069388c8c08
#
_entry.id   fe7e5dda0ce6c539452ff069388c8c08
#
_cell.length_a   1.000
_cell.length_b   1.000
_cell.length_c   1.000
_cell.angle_alpha   90.00
_cell.angle_beta   90.00
_cell.angle_gamma   90.00
#
_symmetry.space_group_name_H-M   'P 1'
#
loop_
_entity.id
_entity.type
_entity.pdbx_description
1 polymer ?
#
loop_
_entity_poly.entity_id
_entity_poly.type
_entity_poly.pdbx_seq_one_letter_code
_entity_poly.pdbx_strand_id
1 'polypeptide(L)'
;MILALLIALSPVVAAQPALPPSPTVQLEEARRAAASGRLDQARLMIANAVAAGANPAESDRAIADLAFDAGNYPEALGVYQKLLALAPDDTVVLERAGIAALHIGNVTVAADLIDRSTAKPSASWRAWNARGAIADMKGDWAAADAAYDQAQRLSAGHFEVVNNRGWSRLLRGDWQGAAEILQKAAALDPKSVRTANNLELARAALSAELPRRNAGESDGDWAARLNDAGMAAKLLGDRKRAIAAFTQALEASGSWYERAANNLEAVSGR
;
A
#
# COMPACT_ATOMS: atom_id res chain seq x y z
N MET A 1 34.88 68.15 -36.02
CA MET A 1 33.79 67.87 -35.08
C MET A 1 33.86 66.34 -34.74
N ILE A 2 34.37 66.03 -33.60
CA ILE A 2 34.47 64.64 -33.15
C ILE A 2 33.34 64.43 -32.11
N LEU A 3 32.36 63.55 -32.44
CA LEU A 3 31.21 63.24 -31.60
C LEU A 3 31.64 62.12 -30.63
N ALA A 4 31.80 62.42 -29.36
CA ALA A 4 32.09 61.45 -28.34
C ALA A 4 30.80 60.78 -27.92
N LEU A 5 30.69 59.43 -28.15
CA LEU A 5 29.59 58.56 -27.72
C LEU A 5 29.82 58.14 -26.27
N LEU A 6 29.10 58.74 -25.32
CA LEU A 6 29.07 58.35 -23.94
C LEU A 6 28.19 57.05 -23.77
N ILE A 7 28.83 55.93 -23.63
CA ILE A 7 28.12 54.64 -23.24
C ILE A 7 27.91 54.73 -21.76
N ALA A 8 26.66 54.88 -21.31
CA ALA A 8 26.24 54.78 -19.93
C ALA A 8 26.23 53.29 -19.52
N LEU A 9 27.20 52.88 -18.72
CA LEU A 9 27.21 51.57 -18.04
C LEU A 9 26.15 51.60 -16.93
N SER A 10 25.02 50.90 -17.14
CA SER A 10 24.06 50.65 -16.09
C SER A 10 24.68 49.71 -15.04
N PRO A 11 24.58 50.00 -13.74
CA PRO A 11 25.09 49.09 -12.73
C PRO A 11 24.29 47.79 -12.75
N VAL A 12 24.97 46.64 -12.94
CA VAL A 12 24.43 45.32 -12.74
C VAL A 12 24.18 45.19 -11.25
N VAL A 13 22.92 45.31 -10.82
CA VAL A 13 22.52 45.01 -9.47
C VAL A 13 22.68 43.46 -9.30
N ALA A 14 23.73 43.06 -8.60
CA ALA A 14 23.92 41.66 -8.22
C ALA A 14 22.68 41.21 -7.42
N ALA A 15 21.96 40.22 -7.95
CA ALA A 15 20.84 39.61 -7.23
C ALA A 15 21.36 39.10 -5.87
N GLN A 16 20.78 39.58 -4.77
CA GLN A 16 21.09 39.05 -3.47
C GLN A 16 20.76 37.55 -3.46
N PRO A 17 21.64 36.69 -2.92
CA PRO A 17 21.33 35.27 -2.79
C PRO A 17 20.05 35.12 -1.98
N ALA A 18 19.09 34.37 -2.52
CA ALA A 18 17.83 34.11 -1.85
C ALA A 18 18.15 33.46 -0.48
N LEU A 19 17.52 33.98 0.57
CA LEU A 19 17.64 33.36 1.90
C LEU A 19 17.22 31.89 1.81
N PRO A 20 17.94 30.99 2.51
CA PRO A 20 17.54 29.59 2.54
C PRO A 20 16.10 29.47 3.07
N PRO A 21 15.30 28.54 2.54
CA PRO A 21 13.94 28.34 3.00
C PRO A 21 13.91 28.03 4.50
N SER A 22 12.86 28.48 5.20
CA SER A 22 12.72 28.21 6.64
C SER A 22 12.68 26.70 6.90
N PRO A 23 13.07 26.24 8.13
CA PRO A 23 13.05 24.82 8.47
C PRO A 23 11.69 24.16 8.20
N THR A 24 10.59 24.82 8.52
CA THR A 24 9.22 24.31 8.24
C THR A 24 9.00 24.12 6.74
N VAL A 25 9.42 25.06 5.89
CA VAL A 25 9.32 24.92 4.43
C VAL A 25 10.16 23.76 3.93
N GLN A 26 11.36 23.57 4.46
CA GLN A 26 12.21 22.42 4.12
C GLN A 26 11.56 21.08 4.48
N LEU A 27 10.88 20.98 5.63
CA LEU A 27 10.12 19.77 6.01
C LEU A 27 8.93 19.51 5.09
N GLU A 28 8.22 20.55 4.66
CA GLU A 28 7.14 20.40 3.68
C GLU A 28 7.64 19.94 2.31
N GLU A 29 8.77 20.48 1.85
CA GLU A 29 9.43 20.04 0.62
C GLU A 29 9.95 18.60 0.74
N ALA A 30 10.48 18.20 1.89
CA ALA A 30 10.87 16.83 2.18
C ALA A 30 9.70 15.84 2.06
N ARG A 31 8.53 16.19 2.63
CA ARG A 31 7.32 15.37 2.49
C ARG A 31 6.91 15.20 1.02
N ARG A 32 6.95 16.30 0.22
CA ARG A 32 6.65 16.21 -1.21
C ARG A 32 7.66 15.34 -1.97
N ALA A 33 8.95 15.43 -1.61
CA ALA A 33 9.99 14.58 -2.18
C ALA A 33 9.75 13.11 -1.85
N ALA A 34 9.43 12.77 -0.60
CA ALA A 34 9.08 11.41 -0.16
C ALA A 34 7.86 10.87 -0.92
N ALA A 35 6.79 11.63 -1.00
CA ALA A 35 5.57 11.26 -1.74
C ALA A 35 5.82 11.03 -3.25
N SER A 36 6.90 11.61 -3.81
CA SER A 36 7.34 11.42 -5.19
C SER A 36 8.38 10.29 -5.33
N GLY A 37 8.61 9.48 -4.29
CA GLY A 37 9.59 8.38 -4.27
C GLY A 37 11.06 8.82 -4.16
N ARG A 38 11.34 10.13 -3.96
CA ARG A 38 12.70 10.67 -3.83
C ARG A 38 13.16 10.63 -2.37
N LEU A 39 13.25 9.40 -1.82
CA LEU A 39 13.43 9.17 -0.39
C LEU A 39 14.77 9.70 0.14
N ASP A 40 15.87 9.54 -0.59
CA ASP A 40 17.19 10.02 -0.17
C ASP A 40 17.25 11.57 -0.14
N GLN A 41 16.62 12.21 -1.12
CA GLN A 41 16.48 13.67 -1.13
C GLN A 41 15.65 14.14 0.09
N ALA A 42 14.53 13.49 0.36
CA ALA A 42 13.69 13.79 1.52
C ALA A 42 14.47 13.67 2.83
N ARG A 43 15.25 12.59 2.98
CA ARG A 43 16.09 12.36 4.17
C ARG A 43 17.10 13.49 4.39
N LEU A 44 17.78 13.92 3.33
CA LEU A 44 18.75 15.02 3.40
C LEU A 44 18.07 16.35 3.78
N MET A 45 16.89 16.61 3.20
CA MET A 45 16.12 17.83 3.52
C MET A 45 15.66 17.86 4.96
N ILE A 46 15.20 16.74 5.52
CA ILE A 46 14.83 16.63 6.94
C ILE A 46 16.05 16.88 7.82
N ALA A 47 17.19 16.26 7.52
CA ALA A 47 18.43 16.48 8.28
C ALA A 47 18.86 17.94 8.30
N ASN A 48 18.79 18.62 7.15
CA ASN A 48 19.09 20.04 7.03
C ASN A 48 18.11 20.91 7.83
N ALA A 49 16.81 20.60 7.78
CA ALA A 49 15.80 21.31 8.55
C ALA A 49 16.02 21.17 10.07
N VAL A 50 16.35 19.96 10.53
CA VAL A 50 16.69 19.69 11.95
C VAL A 50 17.93 20.49 12.37
N ALA A 51 18.99 20.49 11.54
CA ALA A 51 20.21 21.25 11.79
C ALA A 51 19.95 22.75 11.81
N ALA A 52 18.95 23.23 11.06
CA ALA A 52 18.52 24.63 11.03
C ALA A 52 17.53 24.99 12.16
N GLY A 53 17.25 24.07 13.12
CA GLY A 53 16.41 24.32 14.27
C GLY A 53 14.90 24.12 14.02
N ALA A 54 14.52 23.20 13.15
CA ALA A 54 13.12 22.83 12.97
C ALA A 54 12.47 22.37 14.29
N ASN A 55 11.16 22.58 14.39
CA ASN A 55 10.39 22.12 15.55
C ASN A 55 10.53 20.59 15.71
N PRO A 56 10.85 20.07 16.91
CA PRO A 56 11.05 18.64 17.13
C PRO A 56 9.84 17.78 16.73
N ALA A 57 8.61 18.18 17.06
CA ALA A 57 7.42 17.41 16.71
C ALA A 57 7.15 17.40 15.18
N GLU A 58 7.43 18.52 14.49
CA GLU A 58 7.34 18.57 13.02
C GLU A 58 8.43 17.72 12.35
N SER A 59 9.64 17.71 12.92
CA SER A 59 10.75 16.88 12.48
C SER A 59 10.45 15.39 12.67
N ASP A 60 9.97 15.00 13.85
CA ASP A 60 9.56 13.62 14.15
C ASP A 60 8.45 13.18 13.20
N ARG A 61 7.49 14.05 12.90
CA ARG A 61 6.44 13.74 11.93
C ARG A 61 7.01 13.51 10.53
N ALA A 62 7.93 14.36 10.07
CA ALA A 62 8.56 14.19 8.76
C ALA A 62 9.40 12.91 8.69
N ILE A 63 10.10 12.54 9.77
CA ILE A 63 10.85 11.28 9.88
C ILE A 63 9.90 10.09 9.83
N ALA A 64 8.80 10.11 10.59
CA ALA A 64 7.81 9.04 10.60
C ALA A 64 7.14 8.86 9.24
N ASP A 65 6.76 9.97 8.59
CA ASP A 65 6.17 9.96 7.25
C ASP A 65 7.15 9.40 6.21
N LEU A 66 8.44 9.78 6.28
CA LEU A 66 9.47 9.24 5.40
C LEU A 66 9.70 7.74 5.63
N ALA A 67 9.77 7.29 6.89
CA ALA A 67 9.90 5.87 7.21
C ALA A 67 8.69 5.06 6.72
N PHE A 68 7.48 5.61 6.86
CA PHE A 68 6.25 5.01 6.35
C PHE A 68 6.28 4.87 4.82
N ASP A 69 6.61 5.95 4.11
CA ASP A 69 6.65 5.98 2.64
C ASP A 69 7.80 5.08 2.09
N ALA A 70 8.86 4.87 2.88
CA ALA A 70 9.95 3.93 2.60
C ALA A 70 9.60 2.45 2.91
N GLY A 71 8.42 2.18 3.51
CA GLY A 71 8.02 0.85 3.94
C GLY A 71 8.68 0.38 5.25
N ASN A 72 9.41 1.25 5.94
CA ASN A 72 9.98 0.95 7.26
C ASN A 72 8.93 1.16 8.36
N TYR A 73 7.91 0.31 8.35
CA TYR A 73 6.75 0.43 9.23
C TYR A 73 7.07 0.29 10.74
N PRO A 74 8.05 -0.53 11.17
CA PRO A 74 8.41 -0.58 12.59
C PRO A 74 8.93 0.75 13.12
N GLU A 75 9.82 1.42 12.38
CA GLU A 75 10.35 2.74 12.72
C GLU A 75 9.23 3.79 12.70
N ALA A 76 8.45 3.82 11.61
CA ALA A 76 7.33 4.75 11.48
C ALA A 76 6.36 4.64 12.66
N LEU A 77 5.93 3.42 13.03
CA LEU A 77 5.04 3.19 14.17
C LEU A 77 5.62 3.70 15.48
N GLY A 78 6.92 3.43 15.74
CA GLY A 78 7.58 3.90 16.97
C GLY A 78 7.60 5.42 17.11
N VAL A 79 7.82 6.14 16.00
CA VAL A 79 7.81 7.61 16.01
C VAL A 79 6.37 8.16 16.07
N TYR A 80 5.41 7.57 15.34
CA TYR A 80 4.00 7.96 15.44
C TYR A 80 3.45 7.77 16.86
N GLN A 81 3.83 6.73 17.59
CA GLN A 81 3.42 6.53 18.98
C GLN A 81 3.92 7.65 19.90
N LYS A 82 5.15 8.16 19.69
CA LYS A 82 5.65 9.33 20.42
C LYS A 82 4.83 10.58 20.12
N LEU A 83 4.48 10.80 18.86
CA LEU A 83 3.62 11.91 18.45
C LEU A 83 2.22 11.81 19.06
N LEU A 84 1.64 10.61 19.12
CA LEU A 84 0.34 10.36 19.76
C LEU A 84 0.37 10.56 21.28
N ALA A 85 1.53 10.41 21.92
CA ALA A 85 1.68 10.76 23.34
C ALA A 85 1.56 12.27 23.57
N LEU A 86 1.93 13.11 22.58
CA LEU A 86 1.81 14.56 22.63
C LEU A 86 0.46 15.07 22.11
N ALA A 87 -0.07 14.43 21.06
CA ALA A 87 -1.34 14.78 20.42
C ALA A 87 -2.18 13.51 20.18
N PRO A 88 -2.88 13.01 21.20
CA PRO A 88 -3.56 11.70 21.14
C PRO A 88 -4.64 11.60 20.06
N ASP A 89 -5.19 12.72 19.64
CA ASP A 89 -6.33 12.81 18.73
C ASP A 89 -5.94 13.26 17.30
N ASP A 90 -4.65 13.30 16.96
CA ASP A 90 -4.22 13.60 15.59
C ASP A 90 -4.68 12.46 14.64
N THR A 91 -5.74 12.74 13.89
CA THR A 91 -6.41 11.75 13.03
C THR A 91 -5.47 11.17 11.96
N VAL A 92 -4.56 12.00 11.42
CA VAL A 92 -3.61 11.57 10.37
C VAL A 92 -2.53 10.67 10.97
N VAL A 93 -2.04 11.00 12.18
CA VAL A 93 -1.06 10.17 12.88
C VAL A 93 -1.69 8.85 13.32
N LEU A 94 -2.94 8.87 13.84
CA LEU A 94 -3.69 7.67 14.18
C LEU A 94 -3.84 6.74 12.97
N GLU A 95 -4.23 7.28 11.81
CA GLU A 95 -4.37 6.53 10.56
C GLU A 95 -3.06 5.88 10.14
N ARG A 96 -1.99 6.68 10.00
CA ARG A 96 -0.68 6.18 9.52
C ARG A 96 -0.07 5.18 10.49
N ALA A 97 -0.16 5.43 11.81
CA ALA A 97 0.27 4.49 12.83
C ALA A 97 -0.51 3.18 12.78
N GLY A 98 -1.84 3.24 12.60
CA GLY A 98 -2.69 2.07 12.47
C GLY A 98 -2.36 1.25 11.21
N ILE A 99 -2.14 1.91 10.08
CA ILE A 99 -1.73 1.24 8.83
C ILE A 99 -0.33 0.63 8.99
N ALA A 100 0.63 1.32 9.61
CA ALA A 100 1.96 0.77 9.89
C ALA A 100 1.88 -0.47 10.79
N ALA A 101 1.03 -0.43 11.83
CA ALA A 101 0.78 -1.58 12.69
C ALA A 101 0.20 -2.78 11.94
N LEU A 102 -0.70 -2.54 10.96
CA LEU A 102 -1.20 -3.61 10.07
C LEU A 102 -0.08 -4.25 9.25
N HIS A 103 0.80 -3.45 8.67
CA HIS A 103 1.89 -3.96 7.84
C HIS A 103 2.88 -4.84 8.61
N ILE A 104 3.06 -4.58 9.92
CA ILE A 104 3.90 -5.44 10.78
C ILE A 104 3.11 -6.58 11.47
N GLY A 105 1.85 -6.77 11.10
CA GLY A 105 1.00 -7.83 11.65
C GLY A 105 0.47 -7.58 13.07
N ASN A 106 0.65 -6.39 13.64
CA ASN A 106 0.13 -6.05 14.97
C ASN A 106 -1.33 -5.60 14.88
N VAL A 107 -2.22 -6.56 14.64
CA VAL A 107 -3.65 -6.32 14.39
C VAL A 107 -4.35 -5.67 15.58
N THR A 108 -3.94 -5.97 16.81
CA THR A 108 -4.55 -5.39 18.02
C THR A 108 -4.28 -3.89 18.11
N VAL A 109 -3.03 -3.46 17.94
CA VAL A 109 -2.64 -2.04 17.92
C VAL A 109 -3.26 -1.34 16.72
N ALA A 110 -3.28 -1.98 15.56
CA ALA A 110 -3.91 -1.44 14.37
C ALA A 110 -5.39 -1.15 14.59
N ALA A 111 -6.13 -2.09 15.19
CA ALA A 111 -7.56 -1.94 15.45
C ALA A 111 -7.85 -0.74 16.37
N ASP A 112 -7.12 -0.60 17.50
CA ASP A 112 -7.29 0.54 18.41
C ASP A 112 -7.06 1.87 17.68
N LEU A 113 -5.93 2.00 16.97
CA LEU A 113 -5.56 3.24 16.29
C LEU A 113 -6.54 3.60 15.16
N ILE A 114 -6.95 2.62 14.37
CA ILE A 114 -7.89 2.83 13.26
C ILE A 114 -9.30 3.12 13.77
N ASP A 115 -9.76 2.47 14.84
CA ASP A 115 -11.06 2.76 15.45
C ASP A 115 -11.09 4.19 15.99
N ARG A 116 -10.02 4.65 16.65
CA ARG A 116 -9.89 6.05 17.09
C ARG A 116 -9.84 7.02 15.94
N SER A 117 -9.13 6.71 14.85
CA SER A 117 -9.09 7.53 13.64
C SER A 117 -10.48 7.62 12.99
N THR A 118 -11.16 6.48 12.80
CA THR A 118 -12.47 6.43 12.13
C THR A 118 -13.62 6.98 12.98
N ALA A 119 -13.43 7.15 14.28
CA ALA A 119 -14.38 7.87 15.15
C ALA A 119 -14.38 9.39 14.93
N LYS A 120 -13.39 9.94 14.20
CA LYS A 120 -13.30 11.38 13.93
C LYS A 120 -14.02 11.73 12.62
N PRO A 121 -14.68 12.89 12.54
CA PRO A 121 -15.35 13.33 11.29
C PRO A 121 -14.38 13.52 10.11
N SER A 122 -13.10 13.79 10.41
CA SER A 122 -12.04 14.00 9.42
C SER A 122 -11.37 12.70 8.94
N ALA A 123 -11.90 11.53 9.33
CA ALA A 123 -11.35 10.24 8.92
C ALA A 123 -11.32 10.10 7.40
N SER A 124 -10.15 9.71 6.88
CA SER A 124 -9.95 9.55 5.46
C SER A 124 -10.47 8.19 4.94
N TRP A 125 -10.57 8.07 3.62
CA TRP A 125 -10.87 6.78 2.98
C TRP A 125 -9.82 5.70 3.33
N ARG A 126 -8.56 6.08 3.59
CA ARG A 126 -7.50 5.13 3.95
C ARG A 126 -7.76 4.50 5.32
N ALA A 127 -8.17 5.30 6.30
CA ALA A 127 -8.54 4.79 7.62
C ALA A 127 -9.72 3.81 7.53
N TRP A 128 -10.76 4.16 6.76
CA TRP A 128 -11.91 3.27 6.55
C TRP A 128 -11.55 2.00 5.77
N ASN A 129 -10.67 2.11 4.76
CA ASN A 129 -10.15 0.95 4.04
C ASN A 129 -9.33 0.02 4.95
N ALA A 130 -8.49 0.57 5.82
CA ALA A 130 -7.77 -0.20 6.83
C ALA A 130 -8.71 -0.88 7.83
N ARG A 131 -9.78 -0.18 8.25
CA ARG A 131 -10.82 -0.76 9.12
C ARG A 131 -11.49 -1.95 8.46
N GLY A 132 -11.80 -1.87 7.17
CA GLY A 132 -12.33 -2.98 6.38
C GLY A 132 -11.39 -4.18 6.38
N ALA A 133 -10.09 -3.96 6.15
CA ALA A 133 -9.09 -5.03 6.18
C ALA A 133 -8.96 -5.69 7.57
N ILE A 134 -9.05 -4.91 8.65
CA ILE A 134 -9.06 -5.43 10.03
C ILE A 134 -10.30 -6.29 10.28
N ALA A 135 -11.47 -5.87 9.79
CA ALA A 135 -12.71 -6.63 9.92
C ALA A 135 -12.65 -7.95 9.12
N ASP A 136 -12.06 -7.93 7.92
CA ASP A 136 -11.79 -9.15 7.13
C ASP A 136 -10.90 -10.13 7.89
N MET A 137 -9.82 -9.65 8.53
CA MET A 137 -8.94 -10.50 9.35
C MET A 137 -9.66 -11.15 10.54
N LYS A 138 -10.73 -10.53 11.03
CA LYS A 138 -11.57 -11.04 12.10
C LYS A 138 -12.74 -11.92 11.60
N GLY A 139 -12.94 -12.00 10.28
CA GLY A 139 -14.09 -12.66 9.66
C GLY A 139 -15.41 -11.91 9.85
N ASP A 140 -15.37 -10.65 10.27
CA ASP A 140 -16.56 -9.80 10.41
C ASP A 140 -16.89 -9.14 9.07
N TRP A 141 -17.53 -9.92 8.20
CA TRP A 141 -17.84 -9.50 6.83
C TRP A 141 -18.81 -8.31 6.76
N ALA A 142 -19.70 -8.19 7.73
CA ALA A 142 -20.65 -7.09 7.77
C ALA A 142 -19.92 -5.76 8.10
N ALA A 143 -19.04 -5.78 9.10
CA ALA A 143 -18.22 -4.64 9.43
C ALA A 143 -17.23 -4.28 8.29
N ALA A 144 -16.67 -5.29 7.61
CA ALA A 144 -15.81 -5.09 6.46
C ALA A 144 -16.55 -4.37 5.31
N ASP A 145 -17.74 -4.86 4.93
CA ASP A 145 -18.55 -4.27 3.88
C ASP A 145 -18.92 -2.81 4.23
N ALA A 146 -19.36 -2.53 5.45
CA ALA A 146 -19.70 -1.19 5.91
C ALA A 146 -18.49 -0.23 5.85
N ALA A 147 -17.31 -0.71 6.25
CA ALA A 147 -16.09 0.09 6.25
C ALA A 147 -15.62 0.37 4.81
N TYR A 148 -15.61 -0.62 3.93
CA TYR A 148 -15.26 -0.41 2.52
C TYR A 148 -16.27 0.47 1.79
N ASP A 149 -17.56 0.38 2.09
CA ASP A 149 -18.56 1.28 1.53
C ASP A 149 -18.31 2.73 1.94
N GLN A 150 -17.92 2.96 3.19
CA GLN A 150 -17.51 4.30 3.65
C GLN A 150 -16.23 4.78 2.96
N ALA A 151 -15.21 3.91 2.85
CA ALA A 151 -13.99 4.22 2.13
C ALA A 151 -14.29 4.60 0.67
N GLN A 152 -15.16 3.87 0.00
CA GLN A 152 -15.54 4.12 -1.38
C GLN A 152 -16.28 5.46 -1.56
N ARG A 153 -17.19 5.82 -0.64
CA ARG A 153 -17.86 7.13 -0.64
C ARG A 153 -16.87 8.29 -0.54
N LEU A 154 -15.81 8.13 0.28
CA LEU A 154 -14.80 9.16 0.51
C LEU A 154 -13.72 9.22 -0.57
N SER A 155 -13.50 8.14 -1.31
CA SER A 155 -12.40 8.00 -2.28
C SER A 155 -12.78 8.19 -3.73
N ALA A 156 -14.05 8.44 -4.03
CA ALA A 156 -14.56 8.54 -5.41
C ALA A 156 -14.16 7.34 -6.31
N GLY A 157 -14.09 6.14 -5.75
CA GLY A 157 -13.77 4.92 -6.50
C GLY A 157 -12.28 4.62 -6.65
N HIS A 158 -11.47 4.97 -5.68
CA HIS A 158 -10.04 4.65 -5.70
C HIS A 158 -9.80 3.14 -5.88
N PHE A 159 -8.90 2.77 -6.81
CA PHE A 159 -8.70 1.37 -7.20
C PHE A 159 -8.31 0.46 -6.04
N GLU A 160 -7.53 0.96 -5.07
CA GLU A 160 -7.12 0.17 -3.89
C GLU A 160 -8.32 -0.25 -3.03
N VAL A 161 -9.31 0.63 -2.84
CA VAL A 161 -10.54 0.30 -2.10
C VAL A 161 -11.34 -0.76 -2.85
N VAL A 162 -11.49 -0.59 -4.17
CA VAL A 162 -12.22 -1.56 -5.02
C VAL A 162 -11.51 -2.91 -5.02
N ASN A 163 -10.16 -2.91 -5.12
CA ASN A 163 -9.37 -4.14 -5.03
C ASN A 163 -9.55 -4.85 -3.68
N ASN A 164 -9.50 -4.10 -2.57
CA ASN A 164 -9.65 -4.70 -1.23
C ASN A 164 -11.05 -5.25 -1.00
N ARG A 165 -12.10 -4.59 -1.52
CA ARG A 165 -13.46 -5.16 -1.53
C ARG A 165 -13.53 -6.47 -2.32
N GLY A 166 -12.87 -6.54 -3.47
CA GLY A 166 -12.78 -7.76 -4.26
C GLY A 166 -12.04 -8.87 -3.49
N TRP A 167 -10.95 -8.53 -2.82
CA TRP A 167 -10.22 -9.45 -1.96
C TRP A 167 -11.08 -9.94 -0.79
N SER A 168 -11.83 -9.05 -0.13
CA SER A 168 -12.79 -9.41 0.92
C SER A 168 -13.83 -10.45 0.43
N ARG A 169 -14.31 -10.31 -0.82
CA ARG A 169 -15.19 -11.32 -1.44
C ARG A 169 -14.49 -12.66 -1.66
N LEU A 170 -13.22 -12.64 -2.06
CA LEU A 170 -12.42 -13.88 -2.16
C LEU A 170 -12.32 -14.59 -0.82
N LEU A 171 -12.01 -13.87 0.26
CA LEU A 171 -11.84 -14.43 1.60
C LEU A 171 -13.09 -15.16 2.12
N ARG A 172 -14.27 -14.71 1.72
CA ARG A 172 -15.56 -15.31 2.12
C ARG A 172 -16.12 -16.31 1.10
N GLY A 173 -15.37 -16.61 0.04
CA GLY A 173 -15.77 -17.59 -0.99
C GLY A 173 -16.78 -17.08 -2.02
N ASP A 174 -17.05 -15.78 -2.05
CA ASP A 174 -17.88 -15.16 -3.08
C ASP A 174 -17.05 -14.88 -4.35
N TRP A 175 -16.70 -15.97 -5.06
CA TRP A 175 -15.81 -15.92 -6.22
C TRP A 175 -16.38 -15.11 -7.39
N GLN A 176 -17.69 -15.21 -7.60
CA GLN A 176 -18.37 -14.46 -8.66
C GLN A 176 -18.35 -12.96 -8.36
N GLY A 177 -18.78 -12.57 -7.17
CA GLY A 177 -18.76 -11.17 -6.74
C GLY A 177 -17.33 -10.62 -6.69
N ALA A 178 -16.35 -11.44 -6.29
CA ALA A 178 -14.93 -11.07 -6.33
C ALA A 178 -14.47 -10.77 -7.75
N ALA A 179 -14.74 -11.65 -8.71
CA ALA A 179 -14.33 -11.47 -10.11
C ALA A 179 -14.93 -10.19 -10.71
N GLU A 180 -16.21 -9.90 -10.45
CA GLU A 180 -16.87 -8.70 -10.93
C GLU A 180 -16.28 -7.41 -10.35
N ILE A 181 -15.98 -7.40 -9.05
CA ILE A 181 -15.38 -6.23 -8.37
C ILE A 181 -13.92 -6.05 -8.80
N LEU A 182 -13.13 -7.13 -8.86
CA LEU A 182 -11.72 -7.07 -9.26
C LEU A 182 -11.56 -6.69 -10.73
N GLN A 183 -12.51 -7.06 -11.61
CA GLN A 183 -12.54 -6.58 -12.98
C GLN A 183 -12.69 -5.05 -13.05
N LYS A 184 -13.50 -4.45 -12.17
CA LYS A 184 -13.64 -3.00 -12.05
C LYS A 184 -12.34 -2.36 -11.52
N ALA A 185 -11.71 -2.98 -10.50
CA ALA A 185 -10.43 -2.50 -9.97
C ALA A 185 -9.32 -2.53 -11.05
N ALA A 186 -9.25 -3.60 -11.85
CA ALA A 186 -8.29 -3.72 -12.95
C ALA A 186 -8.53 -2.68 -14.08
N ALA A 187 -9.77 -2.26 -14.29
CA ALA A 187 -10.08 -1.18 -15.22
C ALA A 187 -9.64 0.21 -14.69
N LEU A 188 -9.65 0.41 -13.36
CA LEU A 188 -9.21 1.66 -12.72
C LEU A 188 -7.67 1.78 -12.70
N ASP A 189 -6.96 0.68 -12.47
CA ASP A 189 -5.49 0.61 -12.57
C ASP A 189 -5.04 -0.67 -13.30
N PRO A 190 -4.89 -0.61 -14.62
CA PRO A 190 -4.46 -1.77 -15.42
C PRO A 190 -3.01 -2.22 -15.15
N LYS A 191 -2.21 -1.41 -14.45
CA LYS A 191 -0.81 -1.74 -14.13
C LYS A 191 -0.66 -2.41 -12.76
N SER A 192 -1.71 -2.50 -11.97
CA SER A 192 -1.68 -3.10 -10.65
C SER A 192 -1.52 -4.61 -10.74
N VAL A 193 -0.31 -5.11 -10.51
CA VAL A 193 0.00 -6.54 -10.46
C VAL A 193 -0.83 -7.24 -9.38
N ARG A 194 -1.04 -6.58 -8.22
CA ARG A 194 -1.87 -7.12 -7.13
C ARG A 194 -3.31 -7.37 -7.60
N THR A 195 -3.92 -6.39 -8.26
CA THR A 195 -5.29 -6.51 -8.77
C THR A 195 -5.40 -7.60 -9.82
N ALA A 196 -4.43 -7.68 -10.73
CA ALA A 196 -4.38 -8.74 -11.75
C ALA A 196 -4.32 -10.13 -11.12
N ASN A 197 -3.44 -10.33 -10.12
CA ASN A 197 -3.32 -11.60 -9.40
C ASN A 197 -4.61 -11.96 -8.65
N ASN A 198 -5.23 -11.00 -7.96
CA ASN A 198 -6.48 -11.25 -7.25
C ASN A 198 -7.62 -11.63 -8.21
N LEU A 199 -7.70 -10.97 -9.37
CA LEU A 199 -8.69 -11.28 -10.40
C LEU A 199 -8.47 -12.67 -11.00
N GLU A 200 -7.21 -13.03 -11.26
CA GLU A 200 -6.86 -14.36 -11.76
C GLU A 200 -7.22 -15.44 -10.73
N LEU A 201 -6.96 -15.20 -9.44
CA LEU A 201 -7.39 -16.11 -8.37
C LEU A 201 -8.91 -16.31 -8.35
N ALA A 202 -9.69 -15.22 -8.48
CA ALA A 202 -11.16 -15.30 -8.55
C ALA A 202 -11.62 -16.15 -9.77
N ARG A 203 -11.04 -15.91 -10.93
CA ARG A 203 -11.35 -16.64 -12.16
C ARG A 203 -10.95 -18.11 -12.07
N ALA A 204 -9.78 -18.41 -11.50
CA ALA A 204 -9.32 -19.77 -11.27
C ALA A 204 -10.27 -20.54 -10.32
N ALA A 205 -10.83 -19.86 -9.30
CA ALA A 205 -11.82 -20.47 -8.41
C ALA A 205 -13.13 -20.81 -9.11
N LEU A 206 -13.54 -20.01 -10.09
CA LEU A 206 -14.74 -20.27 -10.90
C LEU A 206 -14.53 -21.34 -11.97
N SER A 207 -13.28 -21.65 -12.32
CA SER A 207 -12.96 -22.69 -13.31
C SER A 207 -13.00 -24.07 -12.67
N ALA A 208 -13.65 -25.05 -13.33
CA ALA A 208 -13.67 -26.44 -12.90
C ALA A 208 -12.35 -27.17 -13.23
N GLU A 209 -11.55 -26.65 -14.14
CA GLU A 209 -10.29 -27.23 -14.62
C GLU A 209 -9.07 -26.45 -14.14
N LEU A 210 -7.91 -27.10 -14.13
CA LEU A 210 -6.65 -26.37 -13.98
C LEU A 210 -6.40 -25.50 -15.21
N PRO A 211 -5.75 -24.33 -15.03
CA PRO A 211 -5.45 -23.46 -16.16
C PRO A 211 -4.52 -24.17 -17.16
N ARG A 212 -4.65 -23.82 -18.43
CA ARG A 212 -3.72 -24.26 -19.48
C ARG A 212 -2.67 -23.20 -19.70
N ARG A 213 -1.44 -23.63 -20.03
CA ARG A 213 -0.34 -22.72 -20.32
C ARG A 213 -0.65 -21.87 -21.57
N ASN A 214 -0.45 -20.56 -21.47
CA ASN A 214 -0.61 -19.65 -22.60
C ASN A 214 0.60 -19.72 -23.54
N ALA A 215 0.39 -19.44 -24.83
CA ALA A 215 1.50 -19.37 -25.77
C ALA A 215 2.47 -18.25 -25.38
N GLY A 216 3.77 -18.58 -25.27
CA GLY A 216 4.81 -17.61 -24.89
C GLY A 216 4.87 -17.25 -23.41
N GLU A 217 4.06 -17.87 -22.56
CA GLU A 217 4.10 -17.65 -21.11
C GLU A 217 5.41 -18.22 -20.52
N SER A 218 6.06 -17.45 -19.63
CA SER A 218 7.25 -17.91 -18.93
C SER A 218 6.93 -19.06 -17.97
N ASP A 219 7.94 -19.89 -17.63
CA ASP A 219 7.78 -20.97 -16.64
C ASP A 219 7.35 -20.42 -15.28
N GLY A 220 7.90 -19.26 -14.88
CA GLY A 220 7.56 -18.60 -13.62
C GLY A 220 6.11 -18.10 -13.57
N ASP A 221 5.63 -17.46 -14.63
CA ASP A 221 4.24 -16.96 -14.69
C ASP A 221 3.26 -18.14 -14.73
N TRP A 222 3.58 -19.18 -15.49
CA TRP A 222 2.79 -20.41 -15.55
C TRP A 222 2.71 -21.09 -14.18
N ALA A 223 3.84 -21.23 -13.47
CA ALA A 223 3.88 -21.78 -12.13
C ALA A 223 3.07 -20.94 -11.14
N ALA A 224 3.13 -19.60 -11.25
CA ALA A 224 2.33 -18.71 -10.41
C ALA A 224 0.82 -18.92 -10.63
N ARG A 225 0.37 -19.00 -11.87
CA ARG A 225 -1.05 -19.28 -12.19
C ARG A 225 -1.53 -20.64 -11.70
N LEU A 226 -0.70 -21.66 -11.78
CA LEU A 226 -1.00 -22.97 -11.19
C LEU A 226 -1.09 -22.92 -9.68
N ASN A 227 -0.17 -22.19 -9.03
CA ASN A 227 -0.25 -21.95 -7.57
C ASN A 227 -1.56 -21.25 -7.17
N ASP A 228 -1.99 -20.25 -7.94
CA ASP A 228 -3.23 -19.52 -7.67
C ASP A 228 -4.46 -20.43 -7.86
N ALA A 229 -4.47 -21.29 -8.88
CA ALA A 229 -5.49 -22.30 -9.07
C ALA A 229 -5.53 -23.33 -7.91
N GLY A 230 -4.36 -23.68 -7.38
CA GLY A 230 -4.23 -24.54 -6.20
C GLY A 230 -4.79 -23.87 -4.94
N MET A 231 -4.51 -22.59 -4.73
CA MET A 231 -5.08 -21.82 -3.63
C MET A 231 -6.60 -21.70 -3.74
N ALA A 232 -7.12 -21.44 -4.94
CA ALA A 232 -8.55 -21.42 -5.20
C ALA A 232 -9.22 -22.77 -4.85
N ALA A 233 -8.64 -23.87 -5.31
CA ALA A 233 -9.12 -25.22 -5.03
C ALA A 233 -9.09 -25.54 -3.51
N LYS A 234 -8.01 -25.12 -2.81
CA LYS A 234 -7.89 -25.26 -1.35
C LYS A 234 -9.02 -24.52 -0.62
N LEU A 235 -9.31 -23.30 -1.00
CA LEU A 235 -10.37 -22.47 -0.41
C LEU A 235 -11.77 -23.04 -0.69
N LEU A 236 -11.95 -23.72 -1.81
CA LEU A 236 -13.18 -24.47 -2.16
C LEU A 236 -13.29 -25.84 -1.46
N GLY A 237 -12.28 -26.28 -0.70
CA GLY A 237 -12.24 -27.59 -0.10
C GLY A 237 -11.90 -28.73 -1.08
N ASP A 238 -11.58 -28.41 -2.33
CA ASP A 238 -11.15 -29.41 -3.33
C ASP A 238 -9.67 -29.75 -3.15
N ARG A 239 -9.41 -30.56 -2.15
CA ARG A 239 -8.05 -31.00 -1.79
C ARG A 239 -7.31 -31.68 -2.95
N LYS A 240 -8.01 -32.49 -3.76
CA LYS A 240 -7.38 -33.21 -4.86
C LYS A 240 -6.88 -32.25 -5.94
N ARG A 241 -7.72 -31.30 -6.30
CA ARG A 241 -7.38 -30.27 -7.27
C ARG A 241 -6.28 -29.34 -6.76
N ALA A 242 -6.33 -28.98 -5.47
CA ALA A 242 -5.29 -28.15 -4.84
C ALA A 242 -3.92 -28.86 -4.89
N ILE A 243 -3.85 -30.14 -4.51
CA ILE A 243 -2.63 -30.95 -4.59
C ILE A 243 -2.10 -31.00 -6.04
N ALA A 244 -2.97 -31.30 -7.02
CA ALA A 244 -2.59 -31.39 -8.43
C ALA A 244 -2.02 -30.07 -8.94
N ALA A 245 -2.65 -28.95 -8.61
CA ALA A 245 -2.23 -27.61 -9.03
C ALA A 245 -0.87 -27.21 -8.43
N PHE A 246 -0.67 -27.40 -7.11
CA PHE A 246 0.60 -27.07 -6.47
C PHE A 246 1.74 -27.98 -6.95
N THR A 247 1.46 -29.27 -7.21
CA THR A 247 2.45 -30.20 -7.79
C THR A 247 2.87 -29.74 -9.17
N GLN A 248 1.92 -29.41 -10.04
CA GLN A 248 2.23 -28.89 -11.38
C GLN A 248 2.95 -27.54 -11.32
N ALA A 249 2.64 -26.67 -10.35
CA ALA A 249 3.36 -25.41 -10.16
C ALA A 249 4.85 -25.64 -9.84
N LEU A 250 5.15 -26.64 -9.01
CA LEU A 250 6.55 -27.01 -8.70
C LEU A 250 7.27 -27.58 -9.92
N GLU A 251 6.59 -28.43 -10.70
CA GLU A 251 7.15 -29.01 -11.93
C GLU A 251 7.38 -27.92 -13.01
N ALA A 252 6.46 -26.96 -13.11
CA ALA A 252 6.49 -25.91 -14.15
C ALA A 252 7.56 -24.84 -13.88
N SER A 253 7.93 -24.57 -12.64
CA SER A 253 8.81 -23.44 -12.29
C SER A 253 10.27 -23.62 -12.73
N GLY A 254 10.72 -24.85 -13.01
CA GLY A 254 12.11 -25.16 -13.37
C GLY A 254 13.15 -24.87 -12.28
N SER A 255 12.73 -24.29 -11.16
CA SER A 255 13.52 -23.96 -9.97
C SER A 255 12.68 -24.16 -8.72
N TRP A 256 13.33 -24.09 -7.53
CA TRP A 256 12.58 -24.22 -6.28
C TRP A 256 11.56 -23.08 -6.11
N TYR A 257 10.28 -23.44 -5.99
CA TYR A 257 9.16 -22.52 -5.82
C TYR A 257 8.58 -22.69 -4.40
N GLU A 258 9.19 -22.00 -3.43
CA GLU A 258 8.90 -22.10 -2.00
C GLU A 258 7.40 -21.93 -1.68
N ARG A 259 6.72 -20.97 -2.32
CA ARG A 259 5.29 -20.72 -2.09
C ARG A 259 4.43 -21.93 -2.43
N ALA A 260 4.64 -22.55 -3.59
CA ALA A 260 3.89 -23.72 -4.00
C ALA A 260 4.22 -24.95 -3.13
N ALA A 261 5.48 -25.09 -2.70
CA ALA A 261 5.91 -26.15 -1.79
C ALA A 261 5.21 -26.06 -0.43
N ASN A 262 5.22 -24.88 0.18
CA ASN A 262 4.55 -24.63 1.47
C ASN A 262 3.04 -24.84 1.37
N ASN A 263 2.42 -24.41 0.26
CA ASN A 263 1.00 -24.62 0.01
C ASN A 263 0.66 -26.11 -0.17
N LEU A 264 1.50 -26.86 -0.89
CA LEU A 264 1.34 -28.32 -1.07
C LEU A 264 1.45 -29.06 0.26
N GLU A 265 2.44 -28.72 1.07
CA GLU A 265 2.60 -29.28 2.41
C GLU A 265 1.36 -29.04 3.27
N ALA A 266 0.87 -27.79 3.29
CA ALA A 266 -0.30 -27.38 4.06
C ALA A 266 -1.60 -28.12 3.65
N VAL A 267 -1.75 -28.55 2.38
CA VAL A 267 -2.93 -29.31 1.94
C VAL A 267 -2.72 -30.82 1.99
N SER A 268 -1.47 -31.28 2.02
CA SER A 268 -1.15 -32.70 2.05
C SER A 268 -1.31 -33.32 3.45
N GLY A 269 -1.29 -32.48 4.51
CA GLY A 269 -1.44 -32.95 5.90
C GLY A 269 -0.20 -33.67 6.41
N ARG A 270 0.98 -33.25 5.92
CA ARG A 270 2.28 -33.73 6.40
C ARG A 270 2.88 -32.73 7.38
#